data_57ed59085d2cdd3029c4c9db87285035
#
_entry.id   57ed59085d2cdd3029c4c9db87285035
#
_cell.length_a   1.000
_cell.length_b   1.000
_cell.length_c   1.000
_cell.angle_alpha   90.00
_cell.angle_beta   90.00
_cell.angle_gamma   90.00
#
_symmetry.space_group_name_H-M   'P 1'
#
loop_
_entity.id
_entity.type
_entity.pdbx_description
1 polymer ?
#
loop_
_entity_poly.entity_id
_entity_poly.type
_entity_poly.pdbx_seq_one_letter_code
_entity_poly.pdbx_strand_id
1 'polypeptide(L)'
;MLESRRQKAEGREQRGRDARVSARPFVLGVLVAYCLLPTAHCPLALAQELKIGYVNLAKVFDGYERTKGSEATLEKQGKTKEAELEGRMEELKKLRQNLELLSDDAREAKSREIEEKSEELQRFRNATARDLGRERDKAARNILKLIEEGITSFAKANGFALILDSRSLLYAVPAQDVTDGVLKLLNGQSAAKPKAQ
;
A
#
# COMPACT_ATOMS: atom_id res chain seq x y z
N MET A 1 -87.49 26.77 -39.13
CA MET A 1 -86.35 26.69 -38.17
C MET A 1 -85.18 25.83 -38.70
N LEU A 2 -85.22 25.25 -39.87
CA LEU A 2 -84.16 24.38 -40.42
C LEU A 2 -83.24 25.10 -41.42
N GLU A 3 -83.67 26.20 -42.02
CA GLU A 3 -82.85 26.95 -42.99
C GLU A 3 -81.76 27.84 -42.38
N SER A 4 -82.06 28.36 -41.19
CA SER A 4 -81.09 29.21 -40.45
C SER A 4 -79.80 28.42 -40.00
N ARG A 5 -79.91 27.11 -39.86
CA ARG A 5 -78.75 26.27 -39.44
C ARG A 5 -77.84 25.87 -40.67
N ARG A 6 -78.42 25.81 -41.89
CA ARG A 6 -77.65 25.52 -43.11
C ARG A 6 -76.74 26.69 -43.52
N GLN A 7 -77.23 27.91 -43.45
CA GLN A 7 -76.44 29.10 -43.78
C GLN A 7 -75.28 29.36 -42.82
N LYS A 8 -75.41 28.93 -41.53
CA LYS A 8 -74.35 29.05 -40.55
C LYS A 8 -73.26 27.97 -40.71
N ALA A 9 -73.54 26.86 -41.33
CA ALA A 9 -72.56 25.81 -41.64
C ALA A 9 -71.72 26.12 -42.88
N GLU A 10 -72.31 26.70 -43.95
CA GLU A 10 -71.60 27.08 -45.18
C GLU A 10 -70.69 28.28 -44.95
N GLY A 11 -71.05 29.27 -44.09
CA GLY A 11 -70.18 30.36 -43.77
C GLY A 11 -68.94 30.04 -42.93
N ARG A 12 -68.94 28.82 -42.34
CA ARG A 12 -67.78 28.36 -41.56
C ARG A 12 -66.73 27.59 -42.36
N GLU A 13 -67.14 27.02 -43.50
CA GLU A 13 -66.31 26.25 -44.40
C GLU A 13 -65.51 27.14 -45.35
N GLN A 14 -66.00 28.35 -45.68
CA GLN A 14 -65.28 29.29 -46.51
C GLN A 14 -64.21 30.12 -45.75
N ARG A 15 -64.30 30.22 -44.40
CA ARG A 15 -63.30 30.91 -43.62
C ARG A 15 -62.01 30.12 -43.36
N GLY A 16 -61.96 28.85 -43.64
CA GLY A 16 -60.82 27.94 -43.45
C GLY A 16 -59.90 27.82 -44.66
N ARG A 17 -60.26 28.41 -45.83
CA ARG A 17 -59.46 28.20 -47.08
C ARG A 17 -58.51 29.36 -47.42
N ASP A 18 -58.60 30.49 -46.77
CA ASP A 18 -57.80 31.65 -47.14
C ASP A 18 -56.57 31.90 -46.19
N ALA A 19 -56.37 31.02 -45.25
CA ALA A 19 -55.16 31.00 -44.43
C ALA A 19 -54.06 30.14 -45.10
N ARG A 20 -53.80 30.36 -46.40
CA ARG A 20 -52.51 29.92 -46.97
C ARG A 20 -51.46 30.90 -46.49
N VAL A 21 -50.85 30.50 -45.39
CA VAL A 21 -49.64 31.07 -44.86
C VAL A 21 -48.61 31.16 -45.97
N SER A 22 -48.35 32.37 -46.42
CA SER A 22 -47.16 32.71 -47.20
C SER A 22 -45.96 32.37 -46.31
N ALA A 23 -45.46 31.12 -46.42
CA ALA A 23 -44.22 30.73 -45.81
C ALA A 23 -43.09 31.57 -46.43
N ARG A 24 -42.66 32.57 -45.74
CA ARG A 24 -41.53 33.40 -46.13
C ARG A 24 -40.32 32.51 -46.30
N PRO A 25 -39.59 32.58 -47.40
CA PRO A 25 -38.44 31.72 -47.69
C PRO A 25 -37.30 31.87 -46.63
N PHE A 26 -37.43 32.88 -45.79
CA PHE A 26 -36.47 33.16 -44.69
C PHE A 26 -36.48 32.14 -43.59
N VAL A 27 -37.60 31.48 -43.26
CA VAL A 27 -37.68 30.47 -42.19
C VAL A 27 -37.08 29.15 -42.63
N LEU A 28 -37.20 28.80 -43.96
CA LEU A 28 -36.61 27.58 -44.50
C LEU A 28 -35.09 27.66 -44.56
N GLY A 29 -34.54 28.85 -44.82
CA GLY A 29 -33.10 29.07 -44.85
C GLY A 29 -32.44 28.93 -43.45
N VAL A 30 -33.13 29.35 -42.38
CA VAL A 30 -32.62 29.24 -41.00
C VAL A 30 -32.64 27.80 -40.52
N LEU A 31 -33.66 27.01 -40.91
CA LEU A 31 -33.76 25.59 -40.52
C LEU A 31 -32.72 24.71 -41.26
N VAL A 32 -32.42 25.01 -42.52
CA VAL A 32 -31.37 24.30 -43.30
C VAL A 32 -29.97 24.69 -42.81
N ALA A 33 -29.77 25.95 -42.42
CA ALA A 33 -28.51 26.41 -41.86
C ALA A 33 -28.20 25.79 -40.45
N TYR A 34 -29.25 25.45 -39.67
CA TYR A 34 -29.09 24.77 -38.37
C TYR A 34 -28.71 23.30 -38.50
N CYS A 35 -29.10 22.65 -39.59
CA CYS A 35 -28.70 21.25 -39.88
C CYS A 35 -27.27 21.11 -40.44
N LEU A 36 -26.65 22.19 -40.90
CA LEU A 36 -25.29 22.22 -41.44
C LEU A 36 -24.23 22.67 -40.44
N LEU A 37 -24.62 22.97 -39.19
CA LEU A 37 -23.63 23.15 -38.11
C LEU A 37 -22.98 21.78 -37.88
N PRO A 38 -21.66 21.65 -38.12
CA PRO A 38 -20.97 20.41 -37.84
C PRO A 38 -21.11 20.11 -36.38
N THR A 39 -21.71 18.98 -36.03
CA THR A 39 -21.70 18.38 -34.69
C THR A 39 -20.27 17.97 -34.29
N ALA A 40 -19.33 18.90 -34.38
CA ALA A 40 -17.92 18.73 -34.08
C ALA A 40 -17.61 19.04 -32.63
N HIS A 41 -18.57 18.81 -31.73
CA HIS A 41 -18.33 18.80 -30.27
C HIS A 41 -18.60 17.39 -29.75
N CYS A 42 -18.03 16.38 -30.38
CA CYS A 42 -17.68 15.20 -29.64
C CYS A 42 -16.41 15.60 -28.85
N PRO A 43 -16.45 15.82 -27.52
CA PRO A 43 -15.22 15.88 -26.78
C PRO A 43 -14.59 14.51 -27.03
N LEU A 44 -13.48 14.47 -27.77
CA LEU A 44 -12.56 13.35 -27.66
C LEU A 44 -12.25 13.31 -26.15
N ALA A 45 -12.96 12.46 -25.42
CA ALA A 45 -12.52 12.03 -24.11
C ALA A 45 -11.12 11.47 -24.38
N LEU A 46 -10.11 12.27 -24.10
CA LEU A 46 -8.73 11.82 -24.01
C LEU A 46 -8.79 10.69 -22.99
N ALA A 47 -8.90 9.46 -23.47
CA ALA A 47 -8.72 8.28 -22.65
C ALA A 47 -7.31 8.44 -22.07
N GLN A 48 -7.22 8.97 -20.85
CA GLN A 48 -5.95 9.01 -20.16
C GLN A 48 -5.52 7.54 -20.05
N GLU A 49 -4.48 7.19 -20.79
CA GLU A 49 -3.89 5.87 -20.68
C GLU A 49 -3.54 5.64 -19.22
N LEU A 50 -4.24 4.71 -18.57
CA LEU A 50 -3.98 4.35 -17.20
C LEU A 50 -2.57 3.78 -17.11
N LYS A 51 -1.66 4.56 -16.55
CA LYS A 51 -0.29 4.11 -16.34
C LYS A 51 -0.28 3.09 -15.20
N ILE A 52 -0.05 1.83 -15.54
CA ILE A 52 0.02 0.70 -14.61
C ILE A 52 1.46 0.24 -14.51
N GLY A 53 1.93 0.00 -13.30
CA GLY A 53 3.24 -0.58 -13.02
C GLY A 53 3.15 -1.76 -12.08
N TYR A 54 4.26 -2.47 -11.91
CA TYR A 54 4.40 -3.48 -10.87
C TYR A 54 5.72 -3.36 -10.14
N VAL A 55 5.74 -3.84 -8.90
CA VAL A 55 6.90 -3.79 -8.01
C VAL A 55 7.13 -5.15 -7.38
N ASN A 56 8.39 -5.57 -7.28
CA ASN A 56 8.78 -6.73 -6.49
C ASN A 56 9.08 -6.29 -5.06
N LEU A 57 8.10 -6.49 -4.16
CA LEU A 57 8.21 -6.08 -2.76
C LEU A 57 9.36 -6.78 -2.03
N ALA A 58 9.64 -8.04 -2.33
CA ALA A 58 10.76 -8.75 -1.72
C ALA A 58 12.11 -8.11 -2.11
N LYS A 59 12.32 -7.84 -3.41
CA LYS A 59 13.53 -7.17 -3.90
C LYS A 59 13.69 -5.77 -3.30
N VAL A 60 12.58 -5.02 -3.16
CA VAL A 60 12.61 -3.69 -2.51
C VAL A 60 12.97 -3.82 -1.04
N PHE A 61 12.35 -4.76 -0.32
CA PHE A 61 12.62 -4.99 1.10
C PHE A 61 14.10 -5.34 1.35
N ASP A 62 14.65 -6.29 0.61
CA ASP A 62 16.03 -6.74 0.75
C ASP A 62 17.05 -5.67 0.35
N GLY A 63 16.72 -4.85 -0.67
CA GLY A 63 17.55 -3.78 -1.17
C GLY A 63 17.49 -2.48 -0.37
N TYR A 64 16.51 -2.33 0.52
CA TYR A 64 16.31 -1.11 1.28
C TYR A 64 17.34 -0.98 2.41
N GLU A 65 18.08 0.15 2.45
CA GLU A 65 19.15 0.36 3.43
C GLU A 65 18.67 0.31 4.88
N ARG A 66 17.43 0.74 5.15
CA ARG A 66 16.87 0.65 6.50
C ARG A 66 16.60 -0.79 6.94
N THR A 67 16.30 -1.69 6.01
CA THR A 67 16.20 -3.12 6.31
C THR A 67 17.53 -3.64 6.81
N LYS A 68 18.60 -3.40 6.07
CA LYS A 68 19.98 -3.81 6.44
C LYS A 68 20.41 -3.20 7.78
N GLY A 69 20.10 -1.92 8.01
CA GLY A 69 20.38 -1.26 9.28
C GLY A 69 19.61 -1.85 10.46
N SER A 70 18.36 -2.22 10.24
CA SER A 70 17.51 -2.89 11.25
C SER A 70 18.01 -4.29 11.55
N GLU A 71 18.36 -5.06 10.53
CA GLU A 71 18.94 -6.41 10.67
C GLU A 71 20.25 -6.39 11.44
N ALA A 72 21.17 -5.47 11.11
CA ALA A 72 22.42 -5.30 11.84
C ALA A 72 22.20 -4.94 13.32
N THR A 73 21.17 -4.14 13.61
CA THR A 73 20.81 -3.78 15.00
C THR A 73 20.28 -4.98 15.76
N LEU A 74 19.36 -5.76 15.15
CA LEU A 74 18.81 -6.97 15.74
C LEU A 74 19.88 -8.06 15.94
N GLU A 75 20.80 -8.21 15.00
CA GLU A 75 21.95 -9.12 15.13
C GLU A 75 22.83 -8.74 16.31
N LYS A 76 23.14 -7.44 16.46
CA LYS A 76 23.91 -6.95 17.61
C LYS A 76 23.20 -7.22 18.93
N GLN A 77 21.89 -6.97 18.99
CA GLN A 77 21.08 -7.28 20.18
C GLN A 77 21.08 -8.78 20.48
N GLY A 78 20.94 -9.62 19.45
CA GLY A 78 20.99 -11.06 19.55
C GLY A 78 22.32 -11.53 20.15
N LYS A 79 23.46 -11.08 19.59
CA LYS A 79 24.80 -11.40 20.10
C LYS A 79 25.01 -10.97 21.56
N THR A 80 24.47 -9.80 21.94
CA THR A 80 24.55 -9.32 23.32
C THR A 80 23.79 -10.24 24.27
N LYS A 81 22.58 -10.67 23.87
CA LYS A 81 21.75 -11.58 24.67
C LYS A 81 22.33 -13.00 24.72
N GLU A 82 22.95 -13.47 23.64
CA GLU A 82 23.66 -14.72 23.59
C GLU A 82 24.84 -14.75 24.56
N ALA A 83 25.66 -13.70 24.56
CA ALA A 83 26.77 -13.57 25.52
C ALA A 83 26.30 -13.50 26.98
N GLU A 84 25.17 -12.83 27.26
CA GLU A 84 24.56 -12.83 28.59
C GLU A 84 24.10 -14.24 29.01
N LEU A 85 23.51 -14.97 28.08
CA LEU A 85 23.05 -16.35 28.29
C LEU A 85 24.21 -17.31 28.55
N GLU A 86 25.30 -17.19 27.80
CA GLU A 86 26.54 -17.95 27.99
C GLU A 86 27.16 -17.66 29.37
N GLY A 87 27.21 -16.40 29.78
CA GLY A 87 27.70 -16.02 31.09
C GLY A 87 26.90 -16.67 32.23
N ARG A 88 25.57 -16.68 32.15
CA ARG A 88 24.69 -17.32 33.14
C ARG A 88 24.86 -18.86 33.13
N MET A 89 25.05 -19.45 31.95
CA MET A 89 25.33 -20.89 31.86
C MET A 89 26.67 -21.28 32.50
N GLU A 90 27.71 -20.47 32.27
CA GLU A 90 29.02 -20.72 32.87
C GLU A 90 28.99 -20.52 34.42
N GLU A 91 28.24 -19.54 34.91
CA GLU A 91 28.03 -19.36 36.37
C GLU A 91 27.34 -20.60 36.97
N LEU A 92 26.27 -21.08 36.31
CA LEU A 92 25.56 -22.28 36.75
C LEU A 92 26.45 -23.53 36.76
N LYS A 93 27.32 -23.68 35.75
CA LYS A 93 28.29 -24.76 35.65
C LYS A 93 29.28 -24.70 36.81
N LYS A 94 29.84 -23.53 37.15
CA LYS A 94 30.74 -23.37 38.29
C LYS A 94 30.06 -23.68 39.62
N LEU A 95 28.82 -23.28 39.81
CA LEU A 95 28.06 -23.63 40.99
C LEU A 95 27.86 -25.15 41.15
N ARG A 96 27.58 -25.86 40.05
CA ARG A 96 27.46 -27.33 40.07
C ARG A 96 28.77 -28.04 40.36
N GLN A 97 29.89 -27.53 39.83
CA GLN A 97 31.21 -28.09 40.14
C GLN A 97 31.59 -27.91 41.62
N ASN A 98 31.28 -26.74 42.16
CA ASN A 98 31.54 -26.47 43.57
C ASN A 98 30.67 -27.27 44.54
N LEU A 99 29.47 -27.73 44.09
CA LEU A 99 28.59 -28.55 44.90
C LEU A 99 29.23 -29.86 45.32
N GLU A 100 30.08 -30.45 44.49
CA GLU A 100 30.76 -31.72 44.76
C GLU A 100 31.79 -31.65 45.91
N LEU A 101 32.24 -30.44 46.25
CA LEU A 101 33.25 -30.18 47.27
C LEU A 101 32.66 -29.81 48.61
N LEU A 102 31.33 -29.71 48.76
CA LEU A 102 30.66 -29.24 49.98
C LEU A 102 30.27 -30.39 50.90
N SER A 103 30.13 -30.05 52.23
CA SER A 103 29.53 -30.94 53.23
C SER A 103 28.02 -31.13 52.93
N ASP A 104 27.42 -32.20 53.48
CA ASP A 104 26.03 -32.57 53.19
C ASP A 104 25.02 -31.46 53.52
N ASP A 105 25.16 -30.76 54.67
CA ASP A 105 24.27 -29.67 55.05
C ASP A 105 24.39 -28.46 54.12
N ALA A 106 25.61 -28.11 53.70
CA ALA A 106 25.87 -27.01 52.77
C ALA A 106 25.44 -27.36 51.34
N ARG A 107 25.47 -28.63 51.00
CA ARG A 107 25.08 -29.16 49.68
C ARG A 107 23.59 -28.96 49.42
N GLU A 108 22.72 -29.19 50.43
CA GLU A 108 21.27 -29.01 50.26
C GLU A 108 20.90 -27.54 49.95
N ALA A 109 21.45 -26.60 50.71
CA ALA A 109 21.22 -25.18 50.43
C ALA A 109 21.71 -24.74 49.05
N LYS A 110 22.90 -25.24 48.66
CA LYS A 110 23.50 -24.92 47.36
C LYS A 110 22.76 -25.55 46.18
N SER A 111 22.19 -26.76 46.40
CA SER A 111 21.35 -27.43 45.40
C SER A 111 20.10 -26.63 45.10
N ARG A 112 19.42 -26.04 46.10
CA ARG A 112 18.27 -25.15 45.92
C ARG A 112 18.65 -23.91 45.12
N GLU A 113 19.79 -23.28 45.43
CA GLU A 113 20.28 -22.12 44.66
C GLU A 113 20.53 -22.49 43.17
N ILE A 114 21.10 -23.66 42.93
CA ILE A 114 21.34 -24.15 41.56
C ILE A 114 20.01 -24.36 40.81
N GLU A 115 18.99 -24.90 41.48
CA GLU A 115 17.66 -25.10 40.91
C GLU A 115 17.00 -23.76 40.54
N GLU A 116 17.01 -22.80 41.49
CA GLU A 116 16.48 -21.44 41.25
C GLU A 116 17.18 -20.75 40.06
N LYS A 117 18.51 -20.80 40.01
CA LYS A 117 19.28 -20.23 38.88
C LYS A 117 19.03 -20.96 37.55
N SER A 118 18.82 -22.27 37.60
CA SER A 118 18.49 -23.05 36.45
C SER A 118 17.13 -22.65 35.87
N GLU A 119 16.12 -22.47 36.73
CA GLU A 119 14.81 -21.96 36.36
C GLU A 119 14.86 -20.53 35.81
N GLU A 120 15.64 -19.67 36.47
CA GLU A 120 15.86 -18.27 36.04
C GLU A 120 16.50 -18.25 34.64
N LEU A 121 17.51 -19.08 34.39
CA LEU A 121 18.15 -19.21 33.09
C LEU A 121 17.14 -19.64 32.02
N GLN A 122 16.29 -20.61 32.33
CA GLN A 122 15.26 -21.07 31.39
C GLN A 122 14.21 -19.97 31.12
N ARG A 123 13.76 -19.25 32.14
CA ARG A 123 12.87 -18.10 32.00
C ARG A 123 13.50 -17.00 31.15
N PHE A 124 14.76 -16.66 31.40
CA PHE A 124 15.53 -15.68 30.63
C PHE A 124 15.65 -16.07 29.17
N ARG A 125 16.01 -17.33 28.89
CA ARG A 125 16.11 -17.86 27.52
C ARG A 125 14.79 -17.72 26.76
N ASN A 126 13.69 -18.14 27.39
CA ASN A 126 12.37 -18.09 26.79
C ASN A 126 11.88 -16.63 26.59
N ALA A 127 12.15 -15.74 27.53
CA ALA A 127 11.83 -14.32 27.41
C ALA A 127 12.62 -13.68 26.27
N THR A 128 13.94 -13.90 26.24
CA THR A 128 14.83 -13.36 25.19
C THR A 128 14.38 -13.79 23.79
N ALA A 129 14.07 -15.07 23.59
CA ALA A 129 13.60 -15.56 22.29
C ALA A 129 12.29 -14.89 21.84
N ARG A 130 11.35 -14.71 22.79
CA ARG A 130 10.08 -14.00 22.50
C ARG A 130 10.30 -12.52 22.21
N ASP A 131 11.18 -11.87 22.95
CA ASP A 131 11.44 -10.44 22.82
C ASP A 131 12.13 -10.12 21.49
N LEU A 132 13.18 -10.87 21.14
CA LEU A 132 13.85 -10.74 19.85
C LEU A 132 12.89 -11.04 18.67
N GLY A 133 12.00 -12.05 18.82
CA GLY A 133 10.96 -12.32 17.82
C GLY A 133 10.02 -11.14 17.63
N ARG A 134 9.51 -10.56 18.73
CA ARG A 134 8.63 -9.37 18.69
C ARG A 134 9.31 -8.15 18.08
N GLU A 135 10.57 -7.90 18.42
CA GLU A 135 11.32 -6.77 17.86
C GLU A 135 11.57 -6.96 16.35
N ARG A 136 11.88 -8.19 15.91
CA ARG A 136 12.01 -8.52 14.49
C ARG A 136 10.72 -8.26 13.73
N ASP A 137 9.58 -8.75 14.25
CA ASP A 137 8.28 -8.58 13.62
C ASP A 137 7.87 -7.10 13.57
N LYS A 138 8.14 -6.35 14.62
CA LYS A 138 7.88 -4.91 14.69
C LYS A 138 8.73 -4.16 13.68
N ALA A 139 10.01 -4.48 13.59
CA ALA A 139 10.92 -3.89 12.61
C ALA A 139 10.45 -4.16 11.17
N ALA A 140 10.09 -5.42 10.85
CA ALA A 140 9.59 -5.80 9.54
C ALA A 140 8.32 -5.04 9.16
N ARG A 141 7.33 -4.96 10.07
CA ARG A 141 6.11 -4.18 9.83
C ARG A 141 6.38 -2.70 9.59
N ASN A 142 7.30 -2.11 10.36
CA ASN A 142 7.66 -0.70 10.19
C ASN A 142 8.34 -0.46 8.82
N ILE A 143 9.20 -1.36 8.39
CA ILE A 143 9.87 -1.27 7.10
C ILE A 143 8.86 -1.42 5.96
N LEU A 144 7.95 -2.39 6.03
CA LEU A 144 6.89 -2.57 5.02
C LEU A 144 6.03 -1.31 4.89
N LYS A 145 5.64 -0.70 6.01
CA LYS A 145 4.90 0.56 5.99
C LYS A 145 5.67 1.68 5.28
N LEU A 146 6.97 1.82 5.53
CA LEU A 146 7.81 2.80 4.84
C LEU A 146 7.92 2.52 3.33
N ILE A 147 7.97 1.25 2.94
CA ILE A 147 7.98 0.84 1.54
C ILE A 147 6.65 1.21 0.88
N GLU A 148 5.51 0.94 1.51
CA GLU A 148 4.18 1.31 1.02
C GLU A 148 4.03 2.84 0.84
N GLU A 149 4.51 3.62 1.81
CA GLU A 149 4.55 5.08 1.72
C GLU A 149 5.44 5.54 0.57
N GLY A 150 6.60 4.90 0.37
CA GLY A 150 7.51 5.17 -0.74
C GLY A 150 6.92 4.83 -2.09
N ILE A 151 6.25 3.67 -2.23
CA ILE A 151 5.54 3.28 -3.45
C ILE A 151 4.44 4.29 -3.77
N THR A 152 3.66 4.70 -2.77
CA THR A 152 2.60 5.70 -2.94
C THR A 152 3.16 7.04 -3.42
N SER A 153 4.27 7.48 -2.84
CA SER A 153 4.95 8.72 -3.23
C SER A 153 5.51 8.64 -4.66
N PHE A 154 6.12 7.50 -5.00
CA PHE A 154 6.61 7.23 -6.34
C PHE A 154 5.49 7.23 -7.37
N ALA A 155 4.37 6.54 -7.07
CA ALA A 155 3.20 6.47 -7.95
C ALA A 155 2.66 7.86 -8.28
N LYS A 156 2.45 8.69 -7.24
CA LYS A 156 1.94 10.06 -7.40
C LYS A 156 2.90 10.94 -8.21
N ALA A 157 4.20 10.87 -7.94
CA ALA A 157 5.20 11.67 -8.62
C ALA A 157 5.36 11.31 -10.10
N ASN A 158 5.09 10.05 -10.48
CA ASN A 158 5.26 9.55 -11.85
C ASN A 158 3.95 9.31 -12.60
N GLY A 159 2.80 9.69 -12.03
CA GLY A 159 1.49 9.59 -12.67
C GLY A 159 1.00 8.16 -12.85
N PHE A 160 1.40 7.22 -11.99
CA PHE A 160 0.85 5.87 -12.00
C PHE A 160 -0.56 5.87 -11.39
N ALA A 161 -1.49 5.27 -12.09
CA ALA A 161 -2.84 5.05 -11.59
C ALA A 161 -2.91 3.81 -10.68
N LEU A 162 -2.03 2.82 -10.93
CA LEU A 162 -1.99 1.57 -10.17
C LEU A 162 -0.56 1.00 -10.17
N ILE A 163 -0.12 0.51 -9.01
CA ILE A 163 1.09 -0.31 -8.88
C ILE A 163 0.70 -1.61 -8.17
N LEU A 164 1.02 -2.74 -8.78
CA LEU A 164 0.72 -4.09 -8.27
C LEU A 164 1.97 -4.78 -7.71
N ASP A 165 1.77 -5.70 -6.77
CA ASP A 165 2.87 -6.60 -6.38
C ASP A 165 3.11 -7.63 -7.48
N SER A 166 4.36 -7.83 -7.87
CA SER A 166 4.77 -8.81 -8.89
C SER A 166 4.28 -10.23 -8.61
N ARG A 167 4.10 -10.58 -7.33
CA ARG A 167 3.58 -11.90 -6.90
C ARG A 167 2.11 -12.14 -7.28
N SER A 168 1.36 -11.07 -7.54
CA SER A 168 -0.04 -11.15 -7.95
C SER A 168 -0.21 -11.24 -9.47
N LEU A 169 0.90 -11.21 -10.22
CA LEU A 169 0.90 -11.18 -11.69
C LEU A 169 1.36 -12.50 -12.26
N LEU A 170 0.63 -13.02 -13.25
CA LEU A 170 1.06 -14.16 -14.04
C LEU A 170 1.98 -13.76 -15.20
N TYR A 171 1.79 -12.55 -15.72
CA TYR A 171 2.57 -11.97 -16.80
C TYR A 171 2.57 -10.45 -16.71
N ALA A 172 3.72 -9.84 -16.96
CA ALA A 172 3.86 -8.39 -17.14
C ALA A 172 5.05 -8.10 -18.05
N VAL A 173 4.97 -7.00 -18.81
CA VAL A 173 6.09 -6.54 -19.63
C VAL A 173 7.17 -5.89 -18.75
N PRO A 174 8.46 -6.17 -18.99
CA PRO A 174 9.56 -5.60 -18.16
C PRO A 174 9.55 -4.07 -18.09
N ALA A 175 9.05 -3.40 -19.12
CA ALA A 175 8.96 -1.93 -19.17
C ALA A 175 8.02 -1.34 -18.08
N GLN A 176 7.16 -2.15 -17.45
CA GLN A 176 6.27 -1.74 -16.38
C GLN A 176 6.84 -2.04 -14.98
N ASP A 177 8.05 -2.62 -14.89
CA ASP A 177 8.74 -2.85 -13.63
C ASP A 177 9.27 -1.52 -13.05
N VAL A 178 8.73 -1.14 -11.90
CA VAL A 178 9.13 0.09 -11.19
C VAL A 178 9.99 -0.19 -9.96
N THR A 179 10.39 -1.44 -9.75
CA THR A 179 11.12 -1.90 -8.55
C THR A 179 12.37 -1.07 -8.28
N ASP A 180 13.22 -0.89 -9.29
CA ASP A 180 14.48 -0.17 -9.12
C ASP A 180 14.27 1.35 -8.95
N GLY A 181 13.21 1.90 -9.55
CA GLY A 181 12.80 3.30 -9.36
C GLY A 181 12.34 3.59 -7.93
N VAL A 182 11.49 2.71 -7.39
CA VAL A 182 11.02 2.77 -6.00
C VAL A 182 12.18 2.62 -5.03
N LEU A 183 13.08 1.65 -5.27
CA LEU A 183 14.24 1.40 -4.42
C LEU A 183 15.20 2.60 -4.36
N LYS A 184 15.46 3.23 -5.51
CA LYS A 184 16.28 4.46 -5.57
C LYS A 184 15.66 5.60 -4.79
N LEU A 185 14.34 5.79 -4.88
CA LEU A 185 13.63 6.82 -4.13
C LEU A 185 13.73 6.57 -2.61
N LEU A 186 13.49 5.34 -2.16
CA LEU A 186 13.55 4.96 -0.75
C LEU A 186 14.96 5.15 -0.16
N ASN A 187 16.00 4.71 -0.86
CA ASN A 187 17.38 4.84 -0.41
C ASN A 187 17.86 6.31 -0.46
N GLY A 188 17.41 7.08 -1.45
CA GLY A 188 17.67 8.53 -1.52
C GLY A 188 17.03 9.30 -0.35
N GLN A 189 15.80 8.95 0.04
CA GLN A 189 15.15 9.54 1.21
C GLN A 189 15.79 9.11 2.54
N SER A 190 16.33 7.89 2.60
CA SER A 190 17.06 7.41 3.77
C SER A 190 18.36 8.18 4.01
N ALA A 191 19.08 8.53 2.94
CA ALA A 191 20.30 9.35 3.01
C ALA A 191 20.01 10.79 3.46
N ALA A 192 18.83 11.34 3.15
CA ALA A 192 18.43 12.71 3.48
C ALA A 192 17.92 12.90 4.93
N LYS A 193 17.54 11.82 5.63
CA LYS A 193 17.16 11.88 7.06
C LYS A 193 18.33 11.39 7.90
N PRO A 194 19.04 12.26 8.67
CA PRO A 194 20.07 11.82 9.60
C PRO A 194 19.43 10.85 10.61
N LYS A 195 20.18 9.80 10.96
CA LYS A 195 19.84 8.82 11.99
C LYS A 195 19.39 9.58 13.24
N ALA A 196 18.10 9.54 13.56
CA ALA A 196 17.66 9.90 14.90
C ALA A 196 18.30 8.88 15.85
N GLN A 197 19.15 9.39 16.73
CA GLN A 197 19.83 8.66 17.80
C GLN A 197 18.82 8.06 18.78
#